data_72f6f99f6bf21e7fbc600c410dee52fe
#
_entry.id   72f6f99f6bf21e7fbc600c410dee52fe
#
_cell.length_a   1.000
_cell.length_b   1.000
_cell.length_c   1.000
_cell.angle_alpha   90.00
_cell.angle_beta   90.00
_cell.angle_gamma   90.00
#
_symmetry.space_group_name_H-M   'P 1'
#
loop_
_entity.id
_entity.type
_entity.pdbx_description
1 polymer ?
#
loop_
_entity_poly.entity_id
_entity_poly.type
_entity_poly.pdbx_seq_one_letter_code
_entity_poly.pdbx_strand_id
1 'polypeptide(L)'
;MAKRNIVKLNTEPTVFTIIGISSHENDYRLSWSINEKLGLSFVQADSLVTGTEKIFTCFVHKNDDQKIVLISNRCDNGFLLEKHKKFDYILKFDVELNEPETEKWLRNLRKASLVSAAFMIPVNKQVLQILDL
;
A
#
# COMPACT_ATOMS: atom_id res chain seq x y z
N MET A 1 26.86 -10.76 -10.72
CA MET A 1 26.51 -10.32 -10.31
C MET A 1 26.26 -10.36 -10.00
N ALA A 2 26.66 -10.64 -9.98
CA ALA A 2 26.32 -10.28 -9.43
C ALA A 2 26.13 -10.52 -9.01
N LYS A 3 26.16 -10.85 -8.75
CA LYS A 3 25.87 -10.62 -8.09
C LYS A 3 25.68 -10.95 -7.63
N ARG A 4 25.88 -11.38 -7.28
CA ARG A 4 25.57 -11.20 -6.53
C ARG A 4 25.54 -11.45 -6.07
N ASN A 5 25.98 -11.91 -5.89
CA ASN A 5 25.76 -11.62 -5.21
C ASN A 5 25.65 -11.78 -4.75
N ILE A 6 25.98 -12.01 -4.81
CA ILE A 6 25.78 -11.74 -4.17
C ILE A 6 25.42 -11.68 -3.76
N VAL A 7 25.49 -12.00 -3.75
CA VAL A 7 24.99 -11.55 -3.37
C VAL A 7 24.59 -11.28 -3.13
N LYS A 8 24.43 -11.21 -3.04
CA LYS A 8 24.06 -10.74 -2.78
C LYS A 8 24.15 -10.30 -2.69
N LEU A 9 24.42 -10.51 -3.05
CA LEU A 9 24.53 -9.96 -3.02
C LEU A 9 24.40 -9.07 -2.91
N ASN A 10 24.99 -9.12 -2.92
CA ASN A 10 24.61 -7.86 -2.73
C ASN A 10 23.33 -7.31 -3.21
N THR A 11 22.42 -7.56 -2.75
CA THR A 11 21.15 -7.15 -3.21
C THR A 11 20.67 -6.01 -2.38
N GLU A 12 20.46 -4.89 -2.97
CA GLU A 12 19.79 -3.81 -2.28
C GLU A 12 18.35 -4.21 -2.02
N PRO A 13 17.81 -3.90 -0.84
CA PRO A 13 16.38 -4.17 -0.58
C PRO A 13 15.54 -3.41 -1.57
N THR A 14 14.48 -4.03 -2.03
CA THR A 14 13.50 -3.37 -2.88
C THR A 14 12.90 -2.20 -2.12
N VAL A 15 12.99 -1.01 -2.67
CA VAL A 15 12.44 0.18 -2.04
C VAL A 15 11.11 0.50 -2.66
N PHE A 16 10.14 0.78 -1.82
CA PHE A 16 8.79 1.14 -2.24
C PHE A 16 8.26 2.25 -1.33
N THR A 17 7.15 2.86 -1.73
CA THR A 17 6.48 3.90 -0.96
C THR A 17 5.17 3.37 -0.43
N ILE A 18 4.82 3.68 0.81
CA ILE A 18 3.50 3.36 1.35
C ILE A 18 2.84 4.59 1.95
N ILE A 19 1.53 4.66 1.77
CA ILE A 19 0.68 5.71 2.34
C ILE A 19 -0.38 5.03 3.18
N GLY A 20 -0.54 5.49 4.42
CA GLY A 20 -1.62 5.01 5.28
C GLY A 20 -2.88 5.83 5.05
N ILE A 21 -4.02 5.16 4.96
CA ILE A 21 -5.31 5.79 4.71
C ILE A 21 -6.26 5.43 5.84
N SER A 22 -6.92 6.44 6.40
CA SER A 22 -8.00 6.24 7.35
C SER A 22 -9.33 6.46 6.63
N SER A 23 -10.25 5.53 6.79
CA SER A 23 -11.58 5.61 6.19
C SER A 23 -12.53 4.74 6.99
N HIS A 24 -13.78 5.18 7.12
CA HIS A 24 -14.83 4.40 7.78
C HIS A 24 -15.54 3.46 6.83
N GLU A 25 -15.18 3.50 5.53
CA GLU A 25 -15.85 2.70 4.52
C GLU A 25 -15.17 1.36 4.33
N ASN A 26 -15.91 0.41 3.76
CA ASN A 26 -15.32 -0.87 3.39
C ASN A 26 -14.40 -0.69 2.16
N ASP A 27 -13.62 -1.71 1.89
CA ASP A 27 -12.59 -1.69 0.86
C ASP A 27 -13.18 -1.45 -0.54
N TYR A 28 -14.32 -2.07 -0.82
CA TYR A 28 -14.97 -1.96 -2.12
C TYR A 28 -15.39 -0.51 -2.40
N ARG A 29 -16.03 0.14 -1.43
CA ARG A 29 -16.47 1.52 -1.59
C ARG A 29 -15.31 2.49 -1.64
N LEU A 30 -14.28 2.24 -0.82
CA LEU A 30 -13.11 3.10 -0.80
C LEU A 30 -12.37 3.02 -2.14
N SER A 31 -12.15 1.80 -2.67
CA SER A 31 -11.48 1.65 -3.96
C SER A 31 -12.25 2.35 -5.07
N TRP A 32 -13.58 2.23 -5.06
CA TRP A 32 -14.42 2.92 -6.04
C TRP A 32 -14.25 4.44 -5.94
N SER A 33 -14.28 4.97 -4.72
CA SER A 33 -14.15 6.41 -4.49
C SER A 33 -12.79 6.94 -5.00
N ILE A 34 -11.73 6.20 -4.73
CA ILE A 34 -10.39 6.58 -5.20
C ILE A 34 -10.32 6.51 -6.72
N ASN A 35 -10.88 5.47 -7.33
CA ASN A 35 -10.93 5.34 -8.79
C ASN A 35 -11.61 6.55 -9.42
N GLU A 36 -12.77 6.92 -8.89
CA GLU A 36 -13.53 8.04 -9.42
C GLU A 36 -12.77 9.37 -9.29
N LYS A 37 -12.16 9.58 -8.14
CA LYS A 37 -11.52 10.87 -7.86
C LYS A 37 -10.19 11.03 -8.57
N LEU A 38 -9.41 9.95 -8.66
CA LEU A 38 -8.04 10.03 -9.18
C LEU A 38 -7.90 9.46 -10.59
N GLY A 39 -8.98 8.96 -11.18
CA GLY A 39 -8.94 8.38 -12.52
C GLY A 39 -8.15 7.09 -12.57
N LEU A 40 -8.27 6.26 -11.54
CA LEU A 40 -7.56 5.00 -11.45
C LEU A 40 -8.51 3.83 -11.72
N SER A 41 -7.97 2.62 -11.76
CA SER A 41 -8.73 1.41 -12.08
C SER A 41 -8.36 0.28 -11.12
N PHE A 42 -8.55 0.51 -9.83
CA PHE A 42 -8.37 -0.55 -8.84
C PHE A 42 -9.42 -1.62 -9.04
N VAL A 43 -8.97 -2.87 -9.13
CA VAL A 43 -9.84 -4.04 -9.19
C VAL A 43 -9.40 -5.02 -8.11
N GLN A 44 -10.34 -5.80 -7.61
CA GLN A 44 -10.04 -6.77 -6.57
C GLN A 44 -9.06 -7.82 -7.08
N ALA A 45 -8.09 -8.14 -6.25
CA ALA A 45 -7.05 -9.12 -6.53
C ALA A 45 -7.03 -10.16 -5.41
N ASP A 46 -6.13 -11.13 -5.51
CA ASP A 46 -5.97 -12.13 -4.48
C ASP A 46 -5.58 -11.48 -3.16
N SER A 47 -6.18 -11.94 -2.08
CA SER A 47 -5.89 -11.43 -0.75
C SER A 47 -4.47 -11.78 -0.31
N LEU A 48 -3.90 -10.90 0.52
CA LEU A 48 -2.63 -11.18 1.17
C LEU A 48 -2.90 -12.04 2.39
N VAL A 49 -2.25 -13.20 2.47
CA VAL A 49 -2.40 -14.10 3.60
C VAL A 49 -1.07 -14.17 4.34
N THR A 50 -1.08 -13.85 5.64
CA THR A 50 0.12 -13.96 6.46
C THR A 50 0.22 -15.36 7.07
N GLY A 51 1.40 -15.69 7.59
CA GLY A 51 1.66 -16.99 8.17
C GLY A 51 0.79 -17.35 9.37
N THR A 52 0.08 -16.38 9.94
CA THR A 52 -0.84 -16.61 11.06
C THR A 52 -2.28 -16.74 10.59
N GLU A 53 -2.50 -16.97 9.31
CA GLU A 53 -3.81 -17.13 8.67
C GLU A 53 -4.66 -15.87 8.72
N LYS A 54 -4.04 -14.71 8.85
CA LYS A 54 -4.74 -13.44 8.71
C LYS A 54 -4.87 -13.11 7.23
N ILE A 55 -6.07 -12.71 6.82
CA ILE A 55 -6.39 -12.46 5.42
C ILE A 55 -6.72 -10.98 5.25
N PHE A 56 -5.96 -10.33 4.37
CA PHE A 56 -6.12 -8.89 4.09
C PHE A 56 -6.50 -8.72 2.63
N THR A 57 -7.63 -8.07 2.38
CA THR A 57 -8.11 -7.87 1.01
C THR A 57 -7.20 -6.90 0.28
N CYS A 58 -7.07 -7.13 -1.03
CA CYS A 58 -6.22 -6.33 -1.90
C CYS A 58 -6.97 -5.91 -3.15
N PHE A 59 -6.71 -4.68 -3.58
CA PHE A 59 -7.16 -4.14 -4.86
C PHE A 59 -5.93 -3.62 -5.60
N VAL A 60 -5.85 -3.87 -6.89
CA VAL A 60 -4.66 -3.53 -7.68
C VAL A 60 -5.04 -2.62 -8.83
N HIS A 61 -4.30 -1.53 -8.96
CA HIS A 61 -4.28 -0.68 -10.14
C HIS A 61 -2.94 -0.91 -10.84
N LYS A 62 -3.00 -1.15 -12.14
CA LYS A 62 -1.79 -1.46 -12.91
C LYS A 62 -1.86 -0.78 -14.27
N ASN A 63 -0.78 -0.12 -14.64
CA ASN A 63 -0.59 0.43 -15.97
C ASN A 63 0.82 0.08 -16.44
N ASP A 64 1.24 0.60 -17.60
CA ASP A 64 2.53 0.25 -18.19
C ASP A 64 3.71 0.66 -17.30
N ASP A 65 3.54 1.69 -16.51
CA ASP A 65 4.64 2.28 -15.74
C ASP A 65 4.62 1.94 -14.25
N GLN A 66 3.47 1.49 -13.75
CA GLN A 66 3.32 1.46 -12.30
C GLN A 66 2.28 0.43 -11.85
N LYS A 67 2.55 -0.15 -10.69
CA LYS A 67 1.60 -1.01 -10.00
C LYS A 67 1.35 -0.42 -8.63
N ILE A 68 0.10 -0.26 -8.26
CA ILE A 68 -0.30 0.27 -6.95
C ILE A 68 -1.27 -0.72 -6.33
N VAL A 69 -1.04 -1.06 -5.06
CA VAL A 69 -1.88 -2.02 -4.35
C VAL A 69 -2.52 -1.34 -3.15
N LEU A 70 -3.83 -1.42 -3.06
CA LEU A 70 -4.58 -0.97 -1.90
C LEU A 70 -4.85 -2.19 -1.04
N ILE A 71 -4.31 -2.21 0.18
CA ILE A 71 -4.37 -3.36 1.07
C ILE A 71 -5.14 -2.98 2.32
N SER A 72 -6.09 -3.81 2.74
CA SER A 72 -6.74 -3.60 4.03
C SER A 72 -5.73 -3.83 5.13
N ASN A 73 -5.61 -2.88 6.07
CA ASN A 73 -4.72 -3.04 7.22
C ASN A 73 -5.40 -3.80 8.35
N ARG A 74 -6.70 -4.07 8.23
CA ARG A 74 -7.48 -4.78 9.24
C ARG A 74 -8.00 -6.10 8.72
N CYS A 75 -8.14 -7.05 9.61
CA CYS A 75 -8.87 -8.28 9.37
C CYS A 75 -9.59 -8.67 10.65
N ASP A 76 -10.34 -9.76 10.64
CA ASP A 76 -11.17 -10.17 11.78
C ASP A 76 -10.36 -10.38 13.06
N ASN A 77 -9.09 -10.77 12.93
CA ASN A 77 -8.28 -11.13 14.08
C ASN A 77 -6.98 -10.32 14.18
N GLY A 78 -6.93 -9.12 13.59
CA GLY A 78 -5.76 -8.26 13.79
C GLY A 78 -5.50 -7.27 12.69
N PHE A 79 -4.23 -6.86 12.60
CA PHE A 79 -3.76 -5.84 11.67
C PHE A 79 -2.56 -6.35 10.90
N LEU A 80 -2.37 -5.83 9.69
CA LEU A 80 -1.17 -6.11 8.90
C LEU A 80 0.02 -5.36 9.48
N LEU A 81 -0.12 -4.05 9.65
CA LEU A 81 0.90 -3.22 10.27
C LEU A 81 0.43 -2.87 11.69
N GLU A 82 0.86 -3.69 12.65
CA GLU A 82 0.45 -3.57 14.04
C GLU A 82 0.77 -2.20 14.65
N LYS A 83 1.86 -1.58 14.23
CA LYS A 83 2.28 -0.29 14.76
C LYS A 83 1.57 0.89 14.12
N HIS A 84 0.73 0.62 13.13
CA HIS A 84 -0.01 1.66 12.40
C HIS A 84 -1.50 1.38 12.38
N LYS A 85 -2.04 1.03 13.54
CA LYS A 85 -3.46 0.65 13.70
C LYS A 85 -4.44 1.76 13.37
N LYS A 86 -3.98 3.01 13.41
CA LYS A 86 -4.82 4.15 13.09
C LYS A 86 -5.19 4.20 11.61
N PHE A 87 -4.46 3.49 10.76
CA PHE A 87 -4.76 3.42 9.35
C PHE A 87 -5.57 2.17 9.06
N ASP A 88 -6.66 2.33 8.34
CA ASP A 88 -7.55 1.25 7.95
C ASP A 88 -7.06 0.54 6.70
N TYR A 89 -6.30 1.26 5.88
CA TYR A 89 -5.80 0.77 4.58
C TYR A 89 -4.37 1.24 4.36
N ILE A 90 -3.65 0.47 3.55
CA ILE A 90 -2.28 0.79 3.13
C ILE A 90 -2.27 0.85 1.62
N LEU A 91 -1.75 1.94 1.06
CA LEU A 91 -1.56 2.09 -0.37
C LEU A 91 -0.07 1.90 -0.65
N LYS A 92 0.27 0.84 -1.37
CA LYS A 92 1.65 0.48 -1.65
C LYS A 92 1.98 0.73 -3.12
N PHE A 93 3.03 1.51 -3.34
CA PHE A 93 3.58 1.77 -4.68
C PHE A 93 4.80 0.88 -4.86
N ASP A 94 4.96 0.28 -6.03
CA ASP A 94 6.06 -0.63 -6.30
C ASP A 94 7.40 0.07 -6.55
N VAL A 95 7.41 1.40 -6.45
CA VAL A 95 8.62 2.22 -6.61
C VAL A 95 8.69 3.23 -5.47
N GLU A 96 9.90 3.75 -5.24
CA GLU A 96 10.05 4.85 -4.31
C GLU A 96 9.68 6.15 -5.02
N LEU A 97 8.65 6.82 -4.51
CA LEU A 97 8.22 8.11 -5.05
C LEU A 97 9.10 9.21 -4.47
N ASN A 98 9.42 10.22 -5.28
CA ASN A 98 10.11 11.38 -4.77
C ASN A 98 9.13 12.26 -3.96
N GLU A 99 9.67 13.26 -3.29
CA GLU A 99 8.86 14.10 -2.41
C GLU A 99 7.73 14.83 -3.13
N PRO A 100 7.96 15.49 -4.28
CA PRO A 100 6.86 16.14 -5.01
C PRO A 100 5.76 15.18 -5.44
N GLU A 101 6.13 13.98 -5.90
CA GLU A 101 5.15 12.97 -6.31
C GLU A 101 4.32 12.51 -5.12
N THR A 102 4.97 12.27 -3.99
CA THR A 102 4.30 11.84 -2.77
C THR A 102 3.31 12.88 -2.30
N GLU A 103 3.69 14.14 -2.29
CA GLU A 103 2.82 15.24 -1.89
C GLU A 103 1.61 15.35 -2.79
N LYS A 104 1.79 15.14 -4.08
CA LYS A 104 0.69 15.16 -5.04
C LYS A 104 -0.30 14.04 -4.76
N TRP A 105 0.19 12.83 -4.50
CA TRP A 105 -0.67 11.70 -4.15
C TRP A 105 -1.45 11.97 -2.87
N LEU A 106 -0.78 12.47 -1.83
CA LEU A 106 -1.44 12.76 -0.57
C LEU A 106 -2.54 13.81 -0.75
N ARG A 107 -2.25 14.85 -1.51
CA ARG A 107 -3.20 15.93 -1.78
C ARG A 107 -4.44 15.41 -2.49
N ASN A 108 -4.24 14.58 -3.50
CA ASN A 108 -5.33 14.03 -4.28
C ASN A 108 -6.16 13.02 -3.48
N LEU A 109 -5.49 12.17 -2.70
CA LEU A 109 -6.20 11.21 -1.84
C LEU A 109 -7.09 11.92 -0.82
N ARG A 110 -6.58 13.00 -0.24
CA ARG A 110 -7.33 13.76 0.76
C ARG A 110 -8.57 14.43 0.20
N LYS A 111 -8.67 14.55 -1.12
CA LYS A 111 -9.85 15.09 -1.80
C LYS A 111 -10.93 14.05 -2.05
N ALA A 112 -10.60 12.78 -1.95
CA ALA A 112 -11.59 11.72 -2.12
C ALA A 112 -12.54 11.72 -0.92
N SER A 113 -13.84 11.70 -1.18
CA SER A 113 -14.83 11.91 -0.13
C SER A 113 -14.82 10.90 1.00
N LEU A 114 -14.40 9.68 0.72
CA LEU A 114 -14.39 8.61 1.71
C LEU A 114 -13.06 8.47 2.44
N VAL A 115 -12.08 9.30 2.11
CA VAL A 115 -10.77 9.32 2.79
C VAL A 115 -10.82 10.35 3.91
N SER A 116 -10.68 9.89 5.15
CA SER A 116 -10.65 10.77 6.32
C SER A 116 -9.27 11.36 6.55
N ALA A 117 -8.22 10.59 6.26
CA ALA A 117 -6.84 11.03 6.43
C ALA A 117 -5.93 10.18 5.55
N ALA A 118 -4.81 10.77 5.12
CA ALA A 118 -3.79 10.06 4.35
C ALA A 118 -2.43 10.63 4.73
N PHE A 119 -1.51 9.74 5.11
CA PHE A 119 -0.16 10.13 5.54
C PHE A 119 0.87 9.13 5.04
N MET A 120 2.08 9.62 4.83
CA MET A 120 3.21 8.73 4.56
C MET A 120 3.49 7.83 5.75
N ILE A 121 3.81 6.59 5.47
CA ILE A 121 4.32 5.67 6.49
C ILE A 121 5.79 5.41 6.15
N PRO A 122 6.72 5.66 7.08
CA PRO A 122 8.13 5.38 6.82
C PRO A 122 8.34 3.88 6.59
N VAL A 123 9.11 3.56 5.56
CA VAL A 123 9.44 2.16 5.24
C VAL A 123 10.69 1.79 6.01
N ASN A 124 10.51 1.11 7.15
CA ASN A 124 11.61 0.61 7.94
C ASN A 124 11.78 -0.89 7.68
N LYS A 125 12.74 -1.50 8.36
CA LYS A 125 13.06 -2.90 8.18
C LYS A 125 11.86 -3.81 8.44
N GLN A 126 11.08 -3.50 9.44
CA GLN A 126 9.90 -4.28 9.81
C GLN A 126 8.82 -4.20 8.72
N VAL A 127 8.57 -3.01 8.20
CA VAL A 127 7.61 -2.81 7.11
C VAL A 127 8.05 -3.55 5.87
N LEU A 128 9.34 -3.51 5.55
CA LEU A 128 9.90 -4.26 4.42
C LEU A 128 9.62 -5.75 4.54
N GLN A 129 9.82 -6.31 5.72
CA GLN A 129 9.60 -7.75 5.94
C GLN A 129 8.13 -8.13 5.73
N ILE A 130 7.22 -7.26 6.11
CA ILE A 130 5.78 -7.54 6.02
C ILE A 130 5.27 -7.33 4.60
N LEU A 131 5.70 -6.26 3.93
CA LEU A 131 5.15 -5.82 2.66
C LEU A 131 6.04 -6.11 1.45
N ASP A 132 7.15 -6.77 1.63
CA ASP A 132 8.00 -7.16 0.51
C ASP A 132 7.37 -8.37 -0.18
N LEU A 133 6.50 -8.07 -1.09
CA LEU A 133 5.66 -9.07 -1.78
C LEU A 133 6.24 -9.48 -3.11
#